data_5b8b578dbfab20bdeb527793e4b4d6c9
#
_entry.id   5b8b578dbfab20bdeb527793e4b4d6c9
#
_cell.length_a   1.000
_cell.length_b   1.000
_cell.length_c   1.000
_cell.angle_alpha   90.00
_cell.angle_beta   90.00
_cell.angle_gamma   90.00
#
_symmetry.space_group_name_H-M   'P 1'
#
loop_
_entity.id
_entity.type
_entity.pdbx_description
1 polymer ?
#
loop_
_entity_poly.entity_id
_entity_poly.type
_entity_poly.pdbx_seq_one_letter_code
_entity_poly.pdbx_strand_id
1 'polypeptide(L)'
;MANKIALITGATSGIGEACARRFARGGYNLILTGRNTGKLEILKNKLEEENGVKVLALAFDIRNREAAKKAVAYIPDSLKNIDVLINNAGLARGLEPEYEGSFEDWDQMIDTNIKGLLTMTRLIVPDMVKRNHGHVINIGSVAGDAAYAGGNVYCATKAA
;
A
#
# COMPACT_ATOMS: atom_id res chain seq x y z
N MET A 1 26.14 -6.19 -5.08
CA MET A 1 25.16 -6.42 -3.99
C MET A 1 23.77 -6.50 -4.63
N ALA A 2 22.91 -7.41 -4.17
CA ALA A 2 21.53 -7.45 -4.67
C ALA A 2 20.80 -6.16 -4.27
N ASN A 3 19.97 -5.61 -5.17
CA ASN A 3 19.19 -4.42 -4.87
C ASN A 3 18.15 -4.73 -3.78
N LYS A 4 17.99 -3.83 -2.84
CA LYS A 4 16.91 -3.90 -1.84
C LYS A 4 15.54 -3.86 -2.51
N ILE A 5 14.53 -4.39 -1.86
CA ILE A 5 13.18 -4.53 -2.42
C ILE A 5 12.18 -3.77 -1.54
N ALA A 6 11.36 -2.91 -2.16
CA ALA A 6 10.26 -2.23 -1.49
C ALA A 6 8.91 -2.63 -2.10
N LEU A 7 7.96 -3.02 -1.24
CA LEU A 7 6.56 -3.22 -1.61
C LEU A 7 5.75 -2.00 -1.20
N ILE A 8 5.00 -1.43 -2.14
CA ILE A 8 4.22 -0.22 -1.92
C ILE A 8 2.76 -0.48 -2.29
N THR A 9 1.86 -0.31 -1.33
CA THR A 9 0.44 -0.45 -1.57
C THR A 9 -0.18 0.88 -2.03
N GLY A 10 -1.15 0.82 -2.95
CA GLY A 10 -1.79 2.03 -3.49
C GLY A 10 -0.84 2.91 -4.31
N ALA A 11 0.05 2.29 -5.11
CA ALA A 11 1.13 2.98 -5.81
C ALA A 11 0.69 3.77 -7.07
N THR A 12 -0.59 3.75 -7.45
CA THR A 12 -1.07 4.30 -8.73
C THR A 12 -1.30 5.81 -8.74
N SER A 13 -1.12 6.50 -7.61
CA SER A 13 -1.31 7.95 -7.50
C SER A 13 -0.75 8.50 -6.17
N GLY A 14 -0.64 9.82 -6.09
CA GLY A 14 -0.36 10.56 -4.85
C GLY A 14 0.92 10.11 -4.14
N ILE A 15 0.82 9.93 -2.83
CA ILE A 15 1.96 9.57 -1.97
C ILE A 15 2.58 8.22 -2.37
N GLY A 16 1.75 7.23 -2.70
CA GLY A 16 2.24 5.91 -3.12
C GLY A 16 3.08 5.96 -4.40
N GLU A 17 2.64 6.72 -5.40
CA GLU A 17 3.42 6.94 -6.63
C GLU A 17 4.72 7.72 -6.34
N ALA A 18 4.65 8.75 -5.51
CA ALA A 18 5.83 9.53 -5.12
C ALA A 18 6.86 8.66 -4.37
N CYS A 19 6.39 7.77 -3.47
CA CYS A 19 7.23 6.78 -2.82
C CYS A 19 7.88 5.84 -3.85
N ALA A 20 7.11 5.30 -4.81
CA ALA A 20 7.64 4.42 -5.84
C ALA A 20 8.78 5.08 -6.63
N ARG A 21 8.58 6.32 -7.07
CA ARG A 21 9.62 7.11 -7.76
C ARG A 21 10.85 7.35 -6.88
N ARG A 22 10.64 7.69 -5.61
CA ARG A 22 11.75 7.96 -4.68
C ARG A 22 12.59 6.71 -4.40
N PHE A 23 11.94 5.55 -4.18
CA PHE A 23 12.62 4.30 -3.94
C PHE A 23 13.34 3.77 -5.20
N ALA A 24 12.72 3.90 -6.39
CA ALA A 24 13.37 3.57 -7.67
C ALA A 24 14.67 4.36 -7.86
N ARG A 25 14.65 5.68 -7.64
CA ARG A 25 15.85 6.53 -7.69
C ARG A 25 16.91 6.13 -6.66
N GLY A 26 16.50 5.50 -5.56
CA GLY A 26 17.39 4.93 -4.55
C GLY A 26 17.95 3.55 -4.91
N GLY A 27 17.64 3.03 -6.12
CA GLY A 27 18.12 1.74 -6.60
C GLY A 27 17.34 0.53 -6.03
N TYR A 28 16.16 0.73 -5.44
CA TYR A 28 15.33 -0.37 -4.96
C TYR A 28 14.60 -1.03 -6.13
N ASN A 29 14.56 -2.35 -6.15
CA ASN A 29 13.55 -3.08 -6.91
C ASN A 29 12.19 -2.89 -6.23
N LEU A 30 11.11 -2.88 -7.01
CA LEU A 30 9.80 -2.50 -6.50
C LEU A 30 8.75 -3.58 -6.75
N ILE A 31 7.82 -3.69 -5.79
CA ILE A 31 6.55 -4.39 -5.97
C ILE A 31 5.47 -3.33 -5.74
N LEU A 32 4.74 -3.00 -6.80
CA LEU A 32 3.71 -1.97 -6.78
C LEU A 32 2.33 -2.62 -6.80
N THR A 33 1.46 -2.24 -5.86
CA THR A 33 0.10 -2.75 -5.86
C THR A 33 -0.94 -1.65 -5.99
N GLY A 34 -2.07 -1.98 -6.60
CA GLY A 34 -3.19 -1.07 -6.80
C GLY A 34 -4.32 -1.72 -7.60
N ARG A 35 -5.43 -1.01 -7.79
CA ARG A 35 -6.59 -1.54 -8.51
C ARG A 35 -6.51 -1.31 -10.03
N ASN A 36 -5.81 -0.30 -10.46
CA ASN A 36 -5.77 0.09 -11.87
C ASN A 36 -4.53 -0.52 -12.56
N THR A 37 -4.75 -1.61 -13.28
CA THR A 37 -3.70 -2.33 -14.03
C THR A 37 -2.97 -1.43 -15.01
N GLY A 38 -3.68 -0.61 -15.79
CA GLY A 38 -3.06 0.26 -16.79
C GLY A 38 -2.12 1.29 -16.17
N LYS A 39 -2.53 1.94 -15.07
CA LYS A 39 -1.66 2.88 -14.35
C LYS A 39 -0.45 2.18 -13.72
N LEU A 40 -0.60 0.98 -13.20
CA LEU A 40 0.50 0.20 -12.65
C LEU A 40 1.54 -0.14 -13.73
N GLU A 41 1.10 -0.61 -14.90
CA GLU A 41 2.00 -0.96 -16.00
C GLU A 41 2.72 0.27 -16.57
N ILE A 42 2.03 1.39 -16.74
CA ILE A 42 2.65 2.65 -17.16
C ILE A 42 3.73 3.09 -16.16
N LEU A 43 3.41 3.07 -14.87
CA LEU A 43 4.36 3.45 -13.83
C LEU A 43 5.56 2.49 -13.78
N LYS A 44 5.30 1.18 -13.86
CA LYS A 44 6.34 0.15 -13.92
C LYS A 44 7.32 0.43 -15.05
N ASN A 45 6.84 0.51 -16.30
CA ASN A 45 7.69 0.70 -17.46
C ASN A 45 8.54 1.96 -17.33
N LYS A 46 7.94 3.06 -16.88
CA LYS A 46 8.64 4.33 -16.66
C LYS A 46 9.75 4.20 -15.61
N LEU A 47 9.48 3.53 -14.49
CA LEU A 47 10.47 3.38 -13.41
C LEU A 47 11.62 2.45 -13.82
N GLU A 48 11.34 1.38 -14.55
CA GLU A 48 12.35 0.47 -15.11
C GLU A 48 13.26 1.21 -16.11
N GLU A 49 12.68 1.98 -17.03
CA GLU A 49 13.42 2.76 -18.02
C GLU A 49 14.29 3.86 -17.40
N GLU A 50 13.72 4.64 -16.47
CA GLU A 50 14.41 5.79 -15.86
C GLU A 50 15.49 5.41 -14.86
N ASN A 51 15.37 4.26 -14.18
CA ASN A 51 16.20 3.94 -13.01
C ASN A 51 16.95 2.60 -13.11
N GLY A 52 16.69 1.77 -14.12
CA GLY A 52 17.34 0.47 -14.28
C GLY A 52 17.00 -0.55 -13.18
N VAL A 53 15.91 -0.36 -12.46
CA VAL A 53 15.42 -1.25 -11.40
C VAL A 53 14.39 -2.23 -11.95
N LYS A 54 14.15 -3.35 -11.23
CA LYS A 54 13.07 -4.29 -11.57
C LYS A 54 11.79 -3.87 -10.87
N VAL A 55 10.66 -3.88 -11.58
CA VAL A 55 9.36 -3.53 -11.00
C VAL A 55 8.33 -4.63 -11.31
N LEU A 56 7.71 -5.17 -10.27
CA LEU A 56 6.57 -6.08 -10.36
C LEU A 56 5.27 -5.29 -10.09
N ALA A 57 4.34 -5.32 -11.02
CA ALA A 57 3.01 -4.73 -10.88
C ALA A 57 2.00 -5.81 -10.50
N LEU A 58 1.29 -5.65 -9.38
CA LEU A 58 0.28 -6.56 -8.89
C LEU A 58 -1.06 -5.83 -8.76
N ALA A 59 -1.97 -6.09 -9.69
CA ALA A 59 -3.28 -5.45 -9.72
C ALA A 59 -4.31 -6.25 -8.91
N PHE A 60 -4.76 -5.71 -7.78
CA PHE A 60 -5.82 -6.26 -6.96
C PHE A 60 -6.45 -5.19 -6.06
N ASP A 61 -7.65 -5.49 -5.54
CA ASP A 61 -8.27 -4.68 -4.50
C ASP A 61 -7.79 -5.17 -3.13
N ILE A 62 -7.15 -4.29 -2.36
CA ILE A 62 -6.58 -4.61 -1.03
C ILE A 62 -7.65 -5.03 -0.01
N ARG A 63 -8.93 -4.68 -0.24
CA ARG A 63 -10.07 -5.11 0.57
C ARG A 63 -10.37 -6.60 0.41
N ASN A 64 -9.99 -7.19 -0.73
CA ASN A 64 -10.15 -8.61 -1.00
C ASN A 64 -8.93 -9.39 -0.49
N ARG A 65 -9.07 -9.99 0.69
CA ARG A 65 -8.00 -10.74 1.35
C ARG A 65 -7.48 -11.91 0.52
N GLU A 66 -8.37 -12.62 -0.18
CA GLU A 66 -7.95 -13.77 -1.00
C GLU A 66 -7.19 -13.32 -2.26
N ALA A 67 -7.60 -12.20 -2.87
CA ALA A 67 -6.84 -11.60 -3.96
C ALA A 67 -5.45 -11.12 -3.49
N ALA A 68 -5.35 -10.51 -2.32
CA ALA A 68 -4.08 -10.12 -1.73
C ALA A 68 -3.16 -11.34 -1.48
N LYS A 69 -3.69 -12.43 -0.90
CA LYS A 69 -2.94 -13.67 -0.68
C LYS A 69 -2.40 -14.25 -1.99
N LYS A 70 -3.26 -14.34 -3.02
CA LYS A 70 -2.86 -14.83 -4.34
C LYS A 70 -1.78 -13.96 -4.97
N ALA A 71 -1.94 -12.64 -4.91
CA ALA A 71 -0.97 -11.70 -5.45
C ALA A 71 0.39 -11.81 -4.75
N VAL A 72 0.43 -11.90 -3.42
CA VAL A 72 1.68 -12.08 -2.67
C VAL A 72 2.32 -13.45 -2.96
N ALA A 73 1.54 -14.52 -3.09
CA ALA A 73 2.05 -15.83 -3.46
C ALA A 73 2.66 -15.86 -4.87
N TYR A 74 2.23 -14.98 -5.76
CA TYR A 74 2.73 -14.85 -7.13
C TYR A 74 4.09 -14.11 -7.22
N ILE A 75 4.57 -13.50 -6.14
CA ILE A 75 5.86 -12.80 -6.13
C ILE A 75 6.99 -13.80 -6.43
N PRO A 76 7.81 -13.57 -7.47
CA PRO A 76 8.90 -14.48 -7.82
C PRO A 76 10.01 -14.47 -6.76
N ASP A 77 10.76 -15.56 -6.65
CA ASP A 77 11.82 -15.74 -5.65
C ASP A 77 12.84 -14.60 -5.65
N SER A 78 13.11 -14.03 -6.83
CA SER A 78 14.04 -12.90 -6.97
C SER A 78 13.55 -11.59 -6.30
N LEU A 79 12.27 -11.49 -5.93
CA LEU A 79 11.65 -10.33 -5.28
C LEU A 79 10.99 -10.67 -3.93
N LYS A 80 11.13 -11.90 -3.42
CA LYS A 80 10.49 -12.32 -2.15
C LYS A 80 11.11 -11.68 -0.91
N ASN A 81 12.40 -11.39 -0.92
CA ASN A 81 13.10 -10.86 0.25
C ASN A 81 12.82 -9.35 0.41
N ILE A 82 11.57 -9.01 0.72
CA ILE A 82 11.12 -7.62 0.84
C ILE A 82 11.79 -6.96 2.05
N ASP A 83 12.51 -5.85 1.80
CA ASP A 83 13.21 -5.08 2.82
C ASP A 83 12.34 -3.98 3.41
N VAL A 84 11.43 -3.41 2.60
CA VAL A 84 10.54 -2.32 3.04
C VAL A 84 9.11 -2.61 2.60
N LEU A 85 8.17 -2.55 3.54
CA LEU A 85 6.73 -2.55 3.27
C LEU A 85 6.19 -1.15 3.52
N ILE A 86 5.59 -0.52 2.50
CA ILE A 86 4.91 0.77 2.63
C ILE A 86 3.40 0.54 2.52
N ASN A 87 2.73 0.55 3.66
CA ASN A 87 1.28 0.55 3.76
C ASN A 87 0.76 1.96 3.49
N ASN A 88 0.54 2.26 2.21
CA ASN A 88 0.06 3.56 1.76
C ASN A 88 -1.40 3.53 1.27
N ALA A 89 -1.89 2.37 0.80
CA ALA A 89 -3.27 2.27 0.33
C ALA A 89 -4.25 2.77 1.39
N GLY A 90 -5.04 3.76 1.03
CA GLY A 90 -6.02 4.38 1.92
C GLY A 90 -6.94 5.31 1.13
N LEU A 91 -8.08 5.61 1.68
CA LEU A 91 -9.03 6.57 1.14
C LEU A 91 -9.81 7.27 2.26
N ALA A 92 -10.33 8.46 1.96
CA ALA A 92 -11.35 9.16 2.72
C ALA A 92 -12.60 9.29 1.85
N ARG A 93 -13.78 9.12 2.43
CA ARG A 93 -15.08 9.27 1.77
C ARG A 93 -16.09 9.90 2.72
N GLY A 94 -17.00 10.66 2.11
CA GLY A 94 -18.04 11.36 2.85
C GLY A 94 -17.49 12.55 3.66
N LEU A 95 -18.28 13.57 3.79
CA LEU A 95 -18.03 14.72 4.67
C LEU A 95 -19.29 15.05 5.48
N GLU A 96 -20.32 14.21 5.35
CA GLU A 96 -21.59 14.34 6.05
C GLU A 96 -21.37 14.12 7.55
N PRO A 97 -22.23 14.69 8.42
CA PRO A 97 -22.28 14.33 9.83
C PRO A 97 -22.44 12.81 9.99
N GLU A 98 -21.89 12.24 11.05
CA GLU A 98 -21.89 10.79 11.25
C GLU A 98 -23.29 10.16 11.17
N TYR A 99 -24.31 10.84 11.70
CA TYR A 99 -25.69 10.37 11.67
C TYR A 99 -26.37 10.41 10.28
N GLU A 100 -25.70 10.96 9.26
CA GLU A 100 -26.12 10.98 7.85
C GLU A 100 -25.17 10.23 6.94
N GLY A 101 -24.07 9.70 7.48
CA GLY A 101 -23.01 9.06 6.70
C GLY A 101 -23.43 7.76 6.04
N SER A 102 -22.84 7.47 4.87
CA SER A 102 -23.07 6.24 4.13
C SER A 102 -22.35 5.05 4.76
N PHE A 103 -23.10 3.99 5.09
CA PHE A 103 -22.51 2.72 5.55
C PHE A 103 -21.52 2.13 4.54
N GLU A 104 -21.81 2.26 3.24
CA GLU A 104 -20.92 1.79 2.18
C GLU A 104 -19.57 2.52 2.19
N ASP A 105 -19.58 3.83 2.42
CA ASP A 105 -18.34 4.61 2.52
C ASP A 105 -17.57 4.27 3.79
N TRP A 106 -18.25 4.01 4.89
CA TRP A 106 -17.65 3.54 6.14
C TRP A 106 -16.97 2.20 5.97
N ASP A 107 -17.68 1.22 5.39
CA ASP A 107 -17.13 -0.10 5.10
C ASP A 107 -15.92 0.00 4.18
N GLN A 108 -15.98 0.82 3.14
CA GLN A 108 -14.84 1.02 2.25
C GLN A 108 -13.62 1.61 2.97
N MET A 109 -13.82 2.58 3.86
CA MET A 109 -12.73 3.16 4.66
C MET A 109 -12.13 2.14 5.62
N ILE A 110 -12.96 1.43 6.38
CA ILE A 110 -12.52 0.41 7.33
C ILE A 110 -11.79 -0.73 6.60
N ASP A 111 -12.37 -1.24 5.53
CA ASP A 111 -11.81 -2.35 4.77
C ASP A 111 -10.48 -1.99 4.11
N THR A 112 -10.34 -0.75 3.62
CA THR A 112 -9.10 -0.30 2.98
C THR A 112 -8.06 0.11 4.00
N ASN A 113 -8.39 1.06 4.89
CA ASN A 113 -7.42 1.74 5.75
C ASN A 113 -6.96 0.86 6.92
N ILE A 114 -7.83 -0.03 7.42
CA ILE A 114 -7.54 -0.92 8.54
C ILE A 114 -7.29 -2.36 8.06
N LYS A 115 -8.33 -3.02 7.52
CA LYS A 115 -8.23 -4.45 7.17
C LYS A 115 -7.21 -4.71 6.06
N GLY A 116 -7.14 -3.82 5.06
CA GLY A 116 -6.15 -3.90 3.97
C GLY A 116 -4.72 -3.78 4.48
N LEU A 117 -4.45 -2.79 5.33
CA LEU A 117 -3.15 -2.60 5.99
C LEU A 117 -2.76 -3.84 6.82
N LEU A 118 -3.65 -4.32 7.68
CA LEU A 118 -3.41 -5.50 8.50
C LEU A 118 -3.18 -6.76 7.65
N THR A 119 -3.91 -6.92 6.55
CA THR A 119 -3.74 -8.04 5.63
C THR A 119 -2.35 -8.03 5.00
N MET A 120 -1.89 -6.91 4.44
CA MET A 120 -0.57 -6.82 3.83
C MET A 120 0.54 -7.00 4.88
N THR A 121 0.41 -6.39 6.03
CA THR A 121 1.34 -6.58 7.15
C THR A 121 1.45 -8.06 7.53
N ARG A 122 0.32 -8.75 7.71
CA ARG A 122 0.28 -10.18 8.07
C ARG A 122 0.88 -11.10 7.00
N LEU A 123 0.81 -10.70 5.73
CA LEU A 123 1.35 -11.48 4.62
C LEU A 123 2.87 -11.30 4.45
N ILE A 124 3.41 -10.12 4.74
CA ILE A 124 4.79 -9.76 4.42
C ILE A 124 5.72 -9.85 5.64
N VAL A 125 5.29 -9.35 6.79
CA VAL A 125 6.16 -9.22 7.99
C VAL A 125 6.69 -10.54 8.55
N PRO A 126 5.98 -11.68 8.50
CA PRO A 126 6.53 -12.94 9.00
C PRO A 126 7.85 -13.35 8.36
N ASP A 127 8.05 -13.04 7.08
CA ASP A 127 9.31 -13.31 6.41
C ASP A 127 10.41 -12.33 6.82
N MET A 128 10.08 -11.06 7.02
CA MET A 128 11.00 -10.08 7.60
C MET A 128 11.49 -10.51 8.99
N VAL A 129 10.58 -11.02 9.83
CA VAL A 129 10.91 -11.53 11.17
C VAL A 129 11.87 -12.74 11.08
N LYS A 130 11.59 -13.72 10.21
CA LYS A 130 12.45 -14.89 10.00
C LYS A 130 13.87 -14.50 9.57
N ARG A 131 14.00 -13.48 8.74
CA ARG A 131 15.28 -12.97 8.26
C ARG A 131 15.96 -12.01 9.24
N ASN A 132 15.29 -11.64 10.34
CA ASN A 132 15.70 -10.58 11.26
C ASN A 132 16.05 -9.27 10.53
N HIS A 133 15.32 -8.96 9.46
CA HIS A 133 15.57 -7.80 8.61
C HIS A 133 14.29 -7.34 7.91
N GLY A 134 13.97 -6.06 8.01
CA GLY A 134 12.83 -5.43 7.35
C GLY A 134 12.44 -4.11 7.99
N HIS A 135 11.67 -3.31 7.28
CA HIS A 135 11.13 -2.04 7.75
C HIS A 135 9.68 -1.89 7.29
N VAL A 136 8.77 -1.56 8.20
CA VAL A 136 7.37 -1.28 7.88
C VAL A 136 7.11 0.21 8.05
N ILE A 137 6.54 0.83 7.03
CA ILE A 137 6.14 2.24 7.00
C ILE A 137 4.63 2.29 6.80
N ASN A 138 3.90 2.81 7.77
CA ASN A 138 2.47 3.06 7.66
C ASN A 138 2.23 4.55 7.36
N ILE A 139 1.50 4.85 6.30
CA ILE A 139 1.13 6.23 5.97
C ILE A 139 -0.06 6.64 6.83
N GLY A 140 0.23 7.41 7.86
CA GLY A 140 -0.74 7.98 8.77
C GLY A 140 -1.46 9.21 8.18
N SER A 141 -2.06 10.00 9.04
CA SER A 141 -2.69 11.28 8.73
C SER A 141 -2.78 12.10 10.01
N VAL A 142 -2.75 13.42 9.89
CA VAL A 142 -3.10 14.32 11.00
C VAL A 142 -4.52 14.08 11.53
N ALA A 143 -5.37 13.48 10.70
CA ALA A 143 -6.72 13.05 11.07
C ALA A 143 -6.74 11.96 12.16
N GLY A 144 -5.64 11.22 12.34
CA GLY A 144 -5.48 10.23 13.40
C GLY A 144 -5.15 10.86 14.76
N ASP A 145 -4.53 12.04 14.75
CA ASP A 145 -4.15 12.78 15.96
C ASP A 145 -5.20 13.80 16.38
N ALA A 146 -5.85 14.45 15.40
CA ALA A 146 -6.85 15.47 15.63
C ALA A 146 -8.09 15.25 14.74
N ALA A 147 -9.21 14.88 15.36
CA ALA A 147 -10.48 14.75 14.66
C ALA A 147 -11.00 16.12 14.22
N TYR A 148 -11.66 16.17 13.07
CA TYR A 148 -12.30 17.35 12.51
C TYR A 148 -13.75 17.08 12.10
N ALA A 149 -14.57 18.10 12.02
CA ALA A 149 -15.97 17.99 11.61
C ALA A 149 -16.05 17.37 10.19
N GLY A 150 -16.90 16.34 10.02
CA GLY A 150 -17.01 15.59 8.77
C GLY A 150 -15.91 14.53 8.55
N GLY A 151 -14.94 14.42 9.45
CA GLY A 151 -13.86 13.43 9.36
C GLY A 151 -14.22 12.03 9.89
N ASN A 152 -15.21 11.96 10.76
CA ASN A 152 -15.84 10.76 11.35
C ASN A 152 -14.99 9.48 11.27
N VAL A 153 -15.51 8.52 10.48
CA VAL A 153 -14.90 7.19 10.30
C VAL A 153 -13.51 7.27 9.67
N TYR A 154 -13.22 8.26 8.79
CA TYR A 154 -11.85 8.44 8.32
C TYR A 154 -10.88 8.73 9.46
N CYS A 155 -11.21 9.67 10.35
CA CYS A 155 -10.42 9.96 11.54
C CYS A 155 -10.23 8.71 12.41
N ALA A 156 -11.30 7.96 12.66
CA ALA A 156 -11.24 6.71 13.42
C ALA A 156 -10.31 5.69 12.75
N THR A 157 -10.38 5.53 11.41
CA THR A 157 -9.49 4.59 10.70
C THR A 157 -8.03 5.02 10.67
N LYS A 158 -7.74 6.30 10.87
CA LYS A 158 -6.37 6.83 10.89
C LYS A 158 -5.79 6.90 12.31
N ALA A 159 -6.65 6.87 13.34
CA ALA A 159 -6.25 6.74 14.74
C ALA A 159 -5.99 5.27 15.15
N ALA A 160 -6.61 4.30 14.42
CA ALA A 160 -6.42 2.86 14.67
C ALA A 160 -5.08 2.38 14.16
#